data_79382b61c9afa4e7afe8e3b559ae8243
#
_entry.id   79382b61c9afa4e7afe8e3b559ae8243
#
_cell.length_a   1.000
_cell.length_b   1.000
_cell.length_c   1.000
_cell.angle_alpha   90.00
_cell.angle_beta   90.00
_cell.angle_gamma   90.00
#
_symmetry.space_group_name_H-M   'P 1'
#
loop_
_entity.id
_entity.type
_entity.pdbx_description
1 polymer ?
#
loop_
_entity_poly.entity_id
_entity_poly.type
_entity_poly.pdbx_seq_one_letter_code
_entity_poly.pdbx_strand_id
1 'polypeptide(L)'
;MSLRTTAEQAPAVDVGNISELTGEASVVRDKPYSAELAFNIQQNDEAVTTDGRMAIRFLDDSQVKLTEHSQLTIDEYIFDPNPSKSKMAITFGLGTARFITGGLNKIDKNNIDLKTPTANIAIRGTDFTVTVDELGRSLVILL
;
A
#
# COMPACT_ATOMS: atom_id res chain seq x y z
N MET A 1 -9.48 36.61 -2.32
CA MET A 1 -9.26 36.01 -2.18
C MET A 1 -9.10 35.05 -2.05
N SER A 2 -9.16 34.43 -2.01
CA SER A 2 -9.18 33.42 -1.88
C SER A 2 -8.51 32.79 -1.47
N LEU A 3 -8.21 32.57 -1.24
CA LEU A 3 -7.62 31.90 -0.88
C LEU A 3 -7.54 31.00 -0.36
N ARG A 4 -7.70 30.59 -0.26
CA ARG A 4 -7.70 29.77 0.25
C ARG A 4 -7.64 28.75 0.28
N THR A 5 -7.81 28.44 0.09
CA THR A 5 -8.10 27.25 -0.09
C THR A 5 -7.05 26.42 0.17
N THR A 6 -5.96 26.60 -0.33
CA THR A 6 -4.90 25.77 -0.05
C THR A 6 -4.62 25.80 1.35
N ALA A 7 -4.78 26.84 1.97
CA ALA A 7 -4.44 26.90 3.34
C ALA A 7 -5.28 26.00 4.14
N GLU A 8 -6.38 25.63 3.64
CA GLU A 8 -7.19 24.84 4.41
C GLU A 8 -6.97 23.45 4.30
N GLN A 9 -6.17 23.00 3.40
CA GLN A 9 -5.94 21.61 3.27
C GLN A 9 -4.71 21.23 4.00
N ALA A 10 -4.81 20.30 4.88
CA ALA A 10 -3.63 19.79 5.55
C ALA A 10 -2.69 19.22 4.51
N PRO A 11 -1.40 19.37 4.68
CA PRO A 11 -0.43 18.76 3.78
C PRO A 11 -0.62 17.24 3.81
N ALA A 12 -0.48 16.62 2.68
CA ALA A 12 -0.54 15.18 2.61
C ALA A 12 0.66 14.60 3.35
N VAL A 13 0.45 13.52 4.07
CA VAL A 13 1.50 12.89 4.84
C VAL A 13 2.02 11.71 4.06
N ASP A 14 3.33 11.62 3.91
CA ASP A 14 3.93 10.49 3.24
C ASP A 14 3.85 9.29 4.15
N VAL A 15 3.46 8.15 3.60
CA VAL A 15 3.35 6.92 4.36
C VAL A 15 4.48 5.96 4.02
N GLY A 16 5.24 6.26 3.00
CA GLY A 16 6.35 5.42 2.56
C GLY A 16 6.93 5.93 1.26
N ASN A 17 7.71 5.10 0.60
CA ASN A 17 8.27 5.44 -0.70
C ASN A 17 8.48 4.19 -1.54
N ILE A 18 8.72 4.38 -2.83
CA ILE A 18 9.02 3.29 -3.73
C ILE A 18 10.47 2.88 -3.52
N SER A 19 10.70 1.67 -3.05
CA SER A 19 12.03 1.19 -2.73
C SER A 19 12.64 0.32 -3.82
N GLU A 20 11.83 -0.26 -4.69
CA GLU A 20 12.30 -1.05 -5.83
C GLU A 20 11.38 -0.79 -7.00
N LEU A 21 11.92 -0.75 -8.18
CA LEU A 21 11.15 -0.50 -9.38
C LEU A 21 11.84 -1.08 -10.60
N THR A 22 11.10 -1.85 -11.39
CA THR A 22 11.56 -2.29 -12.71
C THR A 22 10.37 -2.17 -13.66
N GLY A 23 10.62 -1.84 -14.90
CA GLY A 23 9.58 -1.71 -15.92
C GLY A 23 8.65 -0.55 -15.67
N GLU A 24 7.48 -0.61 -16.26
CA GLU A 24 6.54 0.48 -16.18
C GLU A 24 5.56 0.36 -15.05
N ALA A 25 5.41 1.41 -14.30
CA ALA A 25 4.46 1.49 -13.22
C ALA A 25 4.08 2.95 -12.99
N SER A 26 2.98 3.17 -12.30
CA SER A 26 2.52 4.51 -12.02
C SER A 26 1.89 4.60 -10.63
N VAL A 27 1.77 5.81 -10.14
CA VAL A 27 1.06 6.10 -8.90
C VAL A 27 -0.06 7.07 -9.28
N VAL A 28 -1.30 6.68 -9.00
CA VAL A 28 -2.44 7.50 -9.33
C VAL A 28 -2.91 8.23 -8.08
N ARG A 29 -2.96 9.54 -8.17
CA ARG A 29 -3.33 10.38 -7.06
C ARG A 29 -4.45 11.31 -7.54
N ASP A 30 -4.14 12.53 -7.85
CA ASP A 30 -5.08 13.40 -8.55
C ASP A 30 -4.97 13.16 -10.05
N LYS A 31 -3.88 12.57 -10.48
CA LYS A 31 -3.64 12.18 -11.85
C LYS A 31 -2.57 11.11 -11.81
N PRO A 32 -2.31 10.42 -12.92
CA PRO A 32 -1.24 9.44 -12.92
C PRO A 32 0.13 10.09 -12.92
N TYR A 33 1.04 9.54 -12.13
CA TYR A 33 2.44 9.96 -12.11
C TYR A 33 3.27 8.74 -12.44
N SER A 34 4.30 8.90 -13.27
CA SER A 34 5.20 7.80 -13.52
C SER A 34 5.93 7.44 -12.26
N ALA A 35 5.99 6.17 -11.94
CA ALA A 35 6.69 5.72 -10.75
C ALA A 35 8.19 5.89 -10.91
N GLU A 36 8.87 6.28 -9.83
CA GLU A 36 10.31 6.44 -9.79
C GLU A 36 10.82 5.96 -8.45
N LEU A 37 12.07 5.57 -8.39
CA LEU A 37 12.65 5.19 -7.11
C LEU A 37 12.61 6.38 -6.14
N ALA A 38 12.33 6.09 -4.90
CA ALA A 38 12.22 7.08 -3.83
C ALA A 38 11.00 8.00 -3.94
N PHE A 39 10.12 7.75 -4.92
CA PHE A 39 8.89 8.53 -5.03
C PHE A 39 8.07 8.32 -3.77
N ASN A 40 7.65 9.41 -3.14
CA ASN A 40 6.91 9.32 -1.88
C ASN A 40 5.47 8.91 -2.12
N ILE A 41 5.02 7.97 -1.31
CA ILE A 41 3.67 7.43 -1.39
C ILE A 41 2.84 8.07 -0.28
N GLN A 42 1.63 8.44 -0.61
CA GLN A 42 0.71 9.10 0.33
C GLN A 42 -0.55 8.26 0.51
N GLN A 43 -1.28 8.53 1.57
CA GLN A 43 -2.54 7.87 1.79
C GLN A 43 -3.47 8.16 0.62
N ASN A 44 -4.22 7.18 0.23
CA ASN A 44 -5.15 7.17 -0.90
C ASN A 44 -4.48 7.06 -2.27
N ASP A 45 -3.17 6.92 -2.32
CA ASP A 45 -2.51 6.66 -3.59
C ASP A 45 -2.81 5.26 -4.08
N GLU A 46 -2.93 5.12 -5.39
CA GLU A 46 -3.07 3.81 -6.00
C GLU A 46 -1.79 3.48 -6.77
N ALA A 47 -1.15 2.41 -6.41
CA ALA A 47 0.03 1.93 -7.11
C ALA A 47 -0.41 0.95 -8.20
N VAL A 48 0.02 1.19 -9.42
CA VAL A 48 -0.39 0.39 -10.57
C VAL A 48 0.85 -0.05 -11.33
N THR A 49 1.01 -1.36 -11.50
CA THR A 49 2.07 -1.87 -12.36
C THR A 49 1.46 -2.38 -13.66
N THR A 50 2.16 -2.21 -14.75
CA THR A 50 1.74 -2.80 -16.02
C THR A 50 2.70 -3.94 -16.35
N ASP A 51 3.78 -3.71 -17.07
CA ASP A 51 4.74 -4.76 -17.29
C ASP A 51 5.89 -4.70 -16.29
N GLY A 52 5.79 -3.90 -15.27
CA GLY A 52 6.84 -3.72 -14.30
C GLY A 52 6.51 -4.28 -12.93
N ARG A 53 7.43 -4.12 -12.02
CA ARG A 53 7.28 -4.53 -10.63
C ARG A 53 7.65 -3.38 -9.72
N MET A 54 7.03 -3.32 -8.57
CA MET A 54 7.25 -2.21 -7.65
C MET A 54 7.28 -2.73 -6.22
N ALA A 55 8.14 -2.19 -5.40
CA ALA A 55 8.09 -2.41 -3.96
C ALA A 55 7.92 -1.07 -3.27
N ILE A 56 7.04 -1.03 -2.28
CA ILE A 56 6.80 0.14 -1.46
C ILE A 56 7.26 -0.20 -0.06
N ARG A 57 8.08 0.67 0.52
CA ARG A 57 8.49 0.54 1.92
C ARG A 57 7.75 1.60 2.73
N PHE A 58 7.08 1.15 3.77
CA PHE A 58 6.32 2.04 4.65
C PHE A 58 7.20 2.57 5.77
N LEU A 59 6.68 3.51 6.54
CA LEU A 59 7.45 4.16 7.60
C LEU A 59 7.89 3.20 8.71
N ASP A 60 7.18 2.10 8.89
CA ASP A 60 7.51 1.11 9.91
C ASP A 60 8.41 0.00 9.34
N ASP A 61 8.97 0.21 8.16
CA ASP A 61 9.79 -0.75 7.45
C ASP A 61 9.04 -1.97 6.91
N SER A 62 7.74 -1.99 7.01
CA SER A 62 6.95 -2.99 6.30
C SER A 62 7.07 -2.73 4.80
N GLN A 63 6.93 -3.76 4.00
CA GLN A 63 7.03 -3.63 2.56
C GLN A 63 5.90 -4.36 1.87
N VAL A 64 5.48 -3.85 0.73
CA VAL A 64 4.60 -4.56 -0.17
C VAL A 64 5.29 -4.63 -1.52
N LYS A 65 5.34 -5.82 -2.10
CA LYS A 65 5.95 -6.02 -3.41
C LYS A 65 4.87 -6.43 -4.38
N LEU A 66 4.73 -5.65 -5.44
CA LEU A 66 3.73 -5.89 -6.48
C LEU A 66 4.40 -6.50 -7.70
N THR A 67 3.80 -7.55 -8.25
CA THR A 67 4.26 -8.09 -9.52
C THR A 67 3.57 -7.34 -10.66
N GLU A 68 3.76 -7.81 -11.89
CA GLU A 68 3.17 -7.17 -13.06
C GLU A 68 1.64 -7.17 -12.99
N HIS A 69 1.02 -6.20 -13.59
CA HIS A 69 -0.45 -6.08 -13.71
C HIS A 69 -1.15 -6.09 -12.35
N SER A 70 -0.64 -5.31 -11.42
CA SER A 70 -1.21 -5.22 -10.08
C SER A 70 -1.75 -3.84 -9.80
N GLN A 71 -2.76 -3.77 -8.94
CA GLN A 71 -3.37 -2.51 -8.51
C GLN A 71 -3.59 -2.55 -7.02
N LEU A 72 -2.99 -1.62 -6.30
CA LEU A 72 -3.07 -1.54 -4.85
C LEU A 72 -3.38 -0.11 -4.43
N THR A 73 -4.39 0.08 -3.60
CA THR A 73 -4.70 1.39 -3.03
C THR A 73 -4.42 1.37 -1.54
N ILE A 74 -3.73 2.40 -1.07
CA ILE A 74 -3.48 2.55 0.35
C ILE A 74 -4.59 3.41 0.91
N ASP A 75 -5.58 2.77 1.54
CA ASP A 75 -6.77 3.48 2.02
C ASP A 75 -6.46 4.24 3.31
N GLU A 76 -5.67 3.65 4.18
CA GLU A 76 -5.34 4.29 5.43
C GLU A 76 -4.04 3.73 5.97
N TYR A 77 -3.20 4.57 6.49
CA TYR A 77 -1.98 4.12 7.15
C TYR A 77 -1.69 5.03 8.33
N ILE A 78 -1.63 4.44 9.51
CA ILE A 78 -1.30 5.17 10.73
C ILE A 78 -0.15 4.45 11.38
N PHE A 79 0.96 5.15 11.57
CA PHE A 79 2.10 4.63 12.27
C PHE A 79 2.23 5.39 13.58
N ASP A 80 2.03 4.72 14.69
CA ASP A 80 1.99 5.32 16.00
C ASP A 80 3.01 4.64 16.90
N PRO A 81 3.72 5.37 17.73
CA PRO A 81 4.64 4.74 18.68
C PRO A 81 3.95 3.71 19.57
N ASN A 82 2.67 3.90 19.83
CA ASN A 82 1.90 2.89 20.52
C ASN A 82 1.38 1.90 19.50
N PRO A 83 1.90 0.68 19.50
CA PRO A 83 1.55 -0.28 18.47
C PRO A 83 0.08 -0.58 18.37
N SER A 84 -0.64 -0.51 19.42
CA SER A 84 -2.05 -0.82 19.37
C SER A 84 -2.84 0.24 18.60
N LYS A 85 -2.21 1.37 18.29
CA LYS A 85 -2.86 2.41 17.53
C LYS A 85 -2.40 2.46 16.10
N SER A 86 -1.46 1.62 15.72
CA SER A 86 -1.02 1.56 14.34
C SER A 86 -2.03 0.78 13.51
N LYS A 87 -2.20 1.17 12.27
CA LYS A 87 -3.22 0.58 11.43
C LYS A 87 -2.88 0.73 9.96
N MET A 88 -3.18 -0.26 9.18
CA MET A 88 -3.05 -0.18 7.73
C MET A 88 -4.30 -0.76 7.09
N ALA A 89 -4.91 -0.04 6.19
CA ALA A 89 -6.04 -0.52 5.42
C ALA A 89 -5.69 -0.37 3.94
N ILE A 90 -5.82 -1.45 3.19
CA ILE A 90 -5.46 -1.45 1.78
C ILE A 90 -6.51 -2.17 0.98
N THR A 91 -6.69 -1.73 -0.26
CA THR A 91 -7.54 -2.40 -1.23
C THR A 91 -6.66 -2.95 -2.33
N PHE A 92 -6.72 -4.26 -2.54
CA PHE A 92 -5.95 -4.90 -3.59
C PHE A 92 -6.92 -5.39 -4.65
N GLY A 93 -6.91 -4.75 -5.80
CA GLY A 93 -7.92 -4.99 -6.82
C GLY A 93 -7.53 -5.99 -7.88
N LEU A 94 -6.26 -6.20 -8.13
CA LEU A 94 -5.81 -7.08 -9.20
C LEU A 94 -4.35 -7.42 -9.02
N GLY A 95 -3.95 -8.63 -9.40
CA GLY A 95 -2.55 -9.01 -9.48
C GLY A 95 -2.07 -9.83 -8.29
N THR A 96 -0.81 -9.75 -7.99
CA THR A 96 -0.21 -10.46 -6.86
C THR A 96 0.66 -9.51 -6.06
N ALA A 97 0.50 -9.56 -4.76
CA ALA A 97 1.30 -8.75 -3.84
C ALA A 97 1.80 -9.60 -2.70
N ARG A 98 3.02 -9.31 -2.26
CA ARG A 98 3.58 -9.94 -1.08
C ARG A 98 3.81 -8.87 -0.02
N PHE A 99 3.24 -9.09 1.17
CA PHE A 99 3.42 -8.19 2.29
C PHE A 99 4.42 -8.77 3.26
N ILE A 100 5.41 -7.96 3.62
CA ILE A 100 6.46 -8.33 4.54
C ILE A 100 6.38 -7.35 5.71
N THR A 101 6.13 -7.86 6.91
CA THR A 101 6.00 -7.00 8.06
C THR A 101 7.36 -6.46 8.48
N GLY A 102 7.36 -5.27 9.05
CA GLY A 102 8.58 -4.62 9.45
C GLY A 102 9.22 -5.31 10.62
N GLY A 103 10.54 -5.41 10.54
CA GLY A 103 11.25 -6.10 11.58
C GLY A 103 11.17 -5.44 12.92
N LEU A 104 10.92 -4.14 12.97
CA LEU A 104 10.91 -3.54 14.22
C LEU A 104 9.68 -3.73 14.92
N ASN A 105 8.78 -4.18 14.33
CA ASN A 105 7.62 -4.22 14.83
C ASN A 105 7.29 -5.36 15.42
N LYS A 106 7.90 -5.70 16.25
CA LYS A 106 7.60 -6.74 17.04
C LYS A 106 6.30 -6.54 17.56
N ILE A 107 5.74 -5.57 17.31
CA ILE A 107 4.61 -5.31 17.83
C ILE A 107 3.69 -6.04 17.18
N ASP A 108 3.40 -6.82 17.52
CA ASP A 108 2.59 -7.73 17.34
C ASP A 108 1.38 -7.36 16.75
N LYS A 109 0.96 -6.67 16.42
CA LYS A 109 -0.27 -6.52 16.10
C LYS A 109 -0.43 -5.62 15.07
N ASN A 110 0.12 -5.79 14.02
CA ASN A 110 -0.14 -5.00 12.95
C ASN A 110 -1.49 -5.31 12.50
N ASN A 111 -2.36 -4.45 12.64
CA ASN A 111 -3.69 -4.58 12.15
C ASN A 111 -3.69 -4.16 10.70
N ILE A 112 -3.79 -5.12 9.83
CA ILE A 112 -3.89 -4.86 8.40
C ILE A 112 -5.28 -5.31 7.96
N ASP A 113 -6.06 -4.35 7.44
CA ASP A 113 -7.34 -4.67 6.84
C ASP A 113 -7.13 -4.74 5.33
N LEU A 114 -7.32 -5.92 4.78
CA LEU A 114 -7.14 -6.16 3.36
C LEU A 114 -8.49 -6.31 2.69
N LYS A 115 -8.77 -5.47 1.70
CA LYS A 115 -9.99 -5.55 0.96
C LYS A 115 -9.69 -5.98 -0.45
N THR A 116 -10.40 -6.95 -0.95
CA THR A 116 -10.33 -7.38 -2.34
C THR A 116 -11.75 -7.31 -2.92
N PRO A 117 -11.93 -7.52 -4.21
CA PRO A 117 -13.30 -7.47 -4.77
C PRO A 117 -14.27 -8.48 -4.14
N THR A 118 -13.75 -9.58 -3.57
CA THR A 118 -14.62 -10.62 -3.05
C THR A 118 -14.45 -10.88 -1.56
N ALA A 119 -13.55 -10.20 -0.89
CA ALA A 119 -13.25 -10.50 0.51
C ALA A 119 -12.82 -9.25 1.29
N ASN A 120 -12.99 -9.32 2.60
CA ASN A 120 -12.53 -8.28 3.49
C ASN A 120 -11.90 -9.03 4.66
N ILE A 121 -10.60 -8.96 4.78
CA ILE A 121 -9.84 -9.82 5.67
C ILE A 121 -8.98 -9.02 6.62
N ALA A 122 -9.01 -9.38 7.89
CA ALA A 122 -8.12 -8.78 8.88
C ALA A 122 -6.94 -9.70 9.08
N ILE A 123 -5.73 -9.16 8.96
CA ILE A 123 -4.50 -9.93 9.09
C ILE A 123 -3.66 -9.34 10.21
N ARG A 124 -3.09 -10.22 11.05
CA ARG A 124 -2.29 -9.75 12.17
C ARG A 124 -0.93 -10.36 12.12
N GLY A 125 0.06 -9.49 12.12
CA GLY A 125 1.42 -9.88 12.50
C GLY A 125 2.12 -10.95 11.67
N THR A 126 1.72 -11.18 10.46
CA THR A 126 2.36 -12.20 9.66
C THR A 126 2.57 -11.71 8.24
N ASP A 127 3.56 -12.24 7.60
CA ASP A 127 3.76 -11.99 6.18
C ASP A 127 2.72 -12.79 5.41
N PHE A 128 2.32 -12.30 4.27
CA PHE A 128 1.33 -12.98 3.45
C PHE A 128 1.45 -12.59 1.98
N THR A 129 0.89 -13.42 1.12
CA THR A 129 0.71 -13.05 -0.28
C THR A 129 -0.78 -13.03 -0.58
N VAL A 130 -1.17 -12.15 -1.47
CA VAL A 130 -2.54 -12.08 -1.95
C VAL A 130 -2.51 -12.07 -3.47
N THR A 131 -3.40 -12.81 -4.08
CA THR A 131 -3.58 -12.83 -5.53
C THR A 131 -5.05 -12.58 -5.82
N VAL A 132 -5.33 -11.67 -6.74
CA VAL A 132 -6.67 -11.38 -7.21
C VAL A 132 -6.66 -11.49 -8.73
N ASP A 133 -7.51 -12.35 -9.27
CA ASP A 133 -7.56 -12.54 -10.72
C ASP A 133 -8.56 -11.57 -11.37
N GLU A 134 -8.68 -11.66 -12.68
CA GLU A 134 -9.53 -10.75 -13.42
C GLU A 134 -11.01 -10.93 -13.15
N LEU A 135 -11.39 -12.04 -12.57
CA LEU A 135 -12.77 -12.25 -12.19
C LEU A 135 -13.03 -11.79 -10.74
N GLY A 136 -12.02 -11.25 -10.09
CA GLY A 136 -12.13 -10.77 -8.71
C GLY A 136 -11.92 -11.85 -7.67
N ARG A 137 -11.57 -13.06 -8.06
CA ARG A 137 -11.35 -14.13 -7.08
C ARG A 137 -10.06 -13.88 -6.34
N SER A 138 -10.08 -14.13 -5.05
CA SER A 138 -8.97 -13.80 -4.16
C SER A 138 -8.41 -15.04 -3.51
N LEU A 139 -7.08 -15.08 -3.38
CA LEU A 139 -6.40 -16.11 -2.63
C LEU A 139 -5.38 -15.44 -1.71
N VAL A 140 -5.45 -15.73 -0.43
CA VAL A 140 -4.51 -15.18 0.54
C VAL A 140 -3.78 -16.33 1.19
N ILE A 141 -2.46 -16.27 1.19
CA ILE A 141 -1.63 -17.31 1.79
C ILE A 141 -0.78 -16.65 2.87
N LEU A 142 -0.95 -17.12 4.10
CA LEU A 142 -0.13 -16.63 5.22
C LEU A 142 1.19 -17.38 5.20
N LEU A 143 2.25 -16.66 5.42
CA LEU A 143 3.60 -17.21 5.34
C LEU A 143 4.24 -17.47 6.70
#